data_dcb96f799b6d1ca027ab41b69b34f3c9
#
_entry.id   dcb96f799b6d1ca027ab41b69b34f3c9
#
_cell.length_a   1.000
_cell.length_b   1.000
_cell.length_c   1.000
_cell.angle_alpha   90.00
_cell.angle_beta   90.00
_cell.angle_gamma   90.00
#
_symmetry.space_group_name_H-M   'P 1'
#
loop_
_entity.id
_entity.type
_entity.pdbx_description
1 polymer ?
#
loop_
_entity_poly.entity_id
_entity_poly.type
_entity_poly.pdbx_seq_one_letter_code
_entity_poly.pdbx_strand_id
1 'polypeptide(L)'
;MRHMIIAGIAGLGILVTTAGGQRLEPKTHRLEATPSTVTYGYYWSEAKPALRIASGDIIDVDTLLTNNPEGLSRAGVPDNKIQDSLKAIVSELTGDKRGPGAHILTGPVYVEGAEPGDALEVKILSIDLAIDYGYNGCSGLMPENCDRGASIKIIALDKKTMTAELFPQITVALRPFFGSMGVAPAPELGRLSSNPPGKHAGNLDNKELVAGSTLLIPVFVHGALFEIGDGHAAQGDGEVDQTAIETSLRGRIQLTVRKGMKLAWPRAETAADFISMASTSLATITP
;
A
#
# COMPACT_ATOMS: atom_id res chain seq x y z
N MET A 1 -63.41 -62.19 -5.54
CA MET A 1 -63.26 -60.92 -4.90
C MET A 1 -61.81 -60.75 -4.49
N ARG A 2 -61.02 -59.91 -5.20
CA ARG A 2 -59.63 -59.61 -4.86
C ARG A 2 -59.56 -58.21 -4.36
N HIS A 3 -59.14 -58.03 -3.11
CA HIS A 3 -58.96 -56.74 -2.49
C HIS A 3 -57.57 -56.23 -2.85
N MET A 4 -57.53 -55.03 -3.46
CA MET A 4 -56.31 -54.32 -3.82
C MET A 4 -56.03 -53.30 -2.68
N ILE A 5 -54.92 -53.49 -1.98
CA ILE A 5 -54.44 -52.55 -0.94
C ILE A 5 -53.50 -51.55 -1.66
N ILE A 6 -53.88 -50.26 -1.65
CA ILE A 6 -53.06 -49.14 -2.12
C ILE A 6 -52.27 -48.62 -0.94
N ALA A 7 -50.95 -48.81 -0.96
CA ALA A 7 -50.06 -48.19 0.01
C ALA A 7 -49.66 -46.80 -0.44
N GLY A 8 -50.06 -45.78 0.31
CA GLY A 8 -49.65 -44.39 0.08
C GLY A 8 -48.24 -44.12 0.61
N ILE A 9 -47.34 -43.67 -0.27
CA ILE A 9 -46.00 -43.24 0.12
C ILE A 9 -46.09 -41.72 0.46
N ALA A 10 -45.94 -41.38 1.74
CA ALA A 10 -45.82 -39.99 2.18
C ALA A 10 -44.38 -39.54 1.92
N GLY A 11 -44.21 -38.69 0.89
CA GLY A 11 -42.92 -38.05 0.62
C GLY A 11 -42.61 -36.95 1.63
N LEU A 12 -41.57 -37.16 2.41
CA LEU A 12 -41.03 -36.14 3.34
C LEU A 12 -40.17 -35.16 2.52
N GLY A 13 -40.75 -34.02 2.16
CA GLY A 13 -40.01 -32.94 1.49
C GLY A 13 -39.05 -32.24 2.47
N ILE A 14 -37.76 -32.46 2.27
CA ILE A 14 -36.70 -31.70 3.02
C ILE A 14 -36.65 -30.31 2.38
N LEU A 15 -37.16 -29.31 3.10
CA LEU A 15 -36.93 -27.90 2.76
C LEU A 15 -35.44 -27.58 3.08
N VAL A 16 -34.60 -27.55 2.07
CA VAL A 16 -33.26 -26.97 2.17
C VAL A 16 -33.41 -25.46 2.11
N THR A 17 -33.47 -24.79 3.25
CA THR A 17 -33.34 -23.35 3.33
C THR A 17 -31.88 -23.00 3.07
N THR A 18 -31.55 -22.60 1.85
CA THR A 18 -30.28 -21.90 1.56
C THR A 18 -30.37 -20.54 2.24
N ALA A 19 -29.66 -20.39 3.35
CA ALA A 19 -29.38 -19.09 3.95
C ALA A 19 -28.52 -18.31 2.94
N GLY A 20 -29.15 -17.60 2.01
CA GLY A 20 -28.49 -16.63 1.15
C GLY A 20 -27.99 -15.50 2.04
N GLY A 21 -26.71 -15.58 2.43
CA GLY A 21 -26.05 -14.47 3.10
C GLY A 21 -26.16 -13.25 2.18
N GLN A 22 -26.93 -12.27 2.60
CA GLN A 22 -27.04 -10.99 1.92
C GLN A 22 -25.62 -10.40 1.86
N ARG A 23 -25.04 -10.30 0.67
CA ARG A 23 -23.73 -9.66 0.46
C ARG A 23 -23.96 -8.17 0.78
N LEU A 24 -23.54 -7.74 1.97
CA LEU A 24 -23.59 -6.33 2.34
C LEU A 24 -22.75 -5.54 1.33
N GLU A 25 -23.29 -4.42 0.85
CA GLU A 25 -22.56 -3.50 0.00
C GLU A 25 -21.30 -3.03 0.75
N PRO A 26 -20.12 -2.94 0.06
CA PRO A 26 -18.89 -2.45 0.67
C PRO A 26 -19.07 -1.07 1.27
N LYS A 27 -18.67 -0.88 2.52
CA LYS A 27 -18.62 0.44 3.15
C LYS A 27 -17.32 1.14 2.75
N THR A 28 -17.39 2.46 2.62
CA THR A 28 -16.21 3.30 2.39
C THR A 28 -15.85 4.02 3.69
N HIS A 29 -14.59 3.92 4.08
CA HIS A 29 -14.03 4.54 5.27
C HIS A 29 -12.97 5.55 4.87
N ARG A 30 -12.99 6.74 5.48
CA ARG A 30 -11.95 7.75 5.29
C ARG A 30 -10.78 7.48 6.22
N LEU A 31 -9.55 7.52 5.70
CA LEU A 31 -8.31 7.35 6.46
C LEU A 31 -7.30 8.44 6.08
N GLU A 32 -7.22 9.46 6.90
CA GLU A 32 -6.29 10.58 6.71
C GLU A 32 -4.91 10.24 7.30
N ALA A 33 -3.85 10.78 6.71
CA ALA A 33 -2.50 10.68 7.24
C ALA A 33 -2.27 11.74 8.32
N THR A 34 -2.28 11.31 9.58
CA THR A 34 -2.08 12.14 10.78
C THR A 34 -1.08 11.46 11.73
N PRO A 35 -0.53 12.14 12.75
CA PRO A 35 0.35 11.49 13.72
C PRO A 35 -0.26 10.27 14.44
N SER A 36 -1.59 10.18 14.51
CA SER A 36 -2.30 9.06 15.16
C SER A 36 -2.71 7.94 14.23
N THR A 37 -2.59 8.14 12.92
CA THR A 37 -3.07 7.20 11.88
C THR A 37 -1.97 6.74 10.93
N VAL A 38 -0.71 6.99 11.29
CA VAL A 38 0.45 6.51 10.52
C VAL A 38 1.42 5.76 11.40
N THR A 39 2.14 4.82 10.80
CA THR A 39 3.43 4.34 11.30
C THR A 39 4.53 5.06 10.53
N TYR A 40 5.65 5.37 11.20
CA TYR A 40 6.75 6.06 10.56
C TYR A 40 8.00 5.18 10.58
N GLY A 41 8.31 4.63 9.42
CA GLY A 41 9.54 3.87 9.16
C GLY A 41 9.49 2.39 9.54
N TYR A 42 8.31 1.80 9.78
CA TYR A 42 8.24 0.39 10.17
C TYR A 42 6.91 -0.28 9.85
N TYR A 43 6.93 -1.61 9.80
CA TYR A 43 5.81 -2.54 9.91
C TYR A 43 5.96 -3.34 11.20
N TRP A 44 4.86 -3.59 11.94
CA TRP A 44 4.96 -4.27 13.23
C TRP A 44 3.67 -5.00 13.62
N SER A 45 3.81 -6.25 14.08
CA SER A 45 2.68 -7.10 14.50
C SER A 45 1.92 -6.59 15.74
N GLU A 46 2.56 -5.76 16.55
CA GLU A 46 1.97 -5.16 17.76
C GLU A 46 1.53 -3.70 17.56
N ALA A 47 1.59 -3.20 16.31
CA ALA A 47 1.14 -1.85 16.02
C ALA A 47 -0.37 -1.72 16.26
N LYS A 48 -0.77 -0.63 16.94
CA LYS A 48 -2.18 -0.38 17.24
C LYS A 48 -2.92 0.01 15.96
N PRO A 49 -4.03 -0.65 15.61
CA PRO A 49 -4.80 -0.27 14.42
C PRO A 49 -5.35 1.16 14.52
N ALA A 50 -5.15 1.93 13.44
CA ALA A 50 -5.76 3.24 13.26
C ALA A 50 -7.22 3.13 12.80
N LEU A 51 -7.55 2.05 12.09
CA LEU A 51 -8.88 1.79 11.55
C LEU A 51 -9.20 0.29 11.61
N ARG A 52 -10.48 -0.07 11.80
CA ARG A 52 -10.98 -1.44 11.68
C ARG A 52 -12.10 -1.47 10.66
N ILE A 53 -12.05 -2.43 9.74
CA ILE A 53 -13.02 -2.57 8.65
C ILE A 53 -13.44 -4.03 8.46
N ALA A 54 -14.59 -4.24 7.83
CA ALA A 54 -14.98 -5.57 7.37
C ALA A 54 -14.23 -5.97 6.09
N SER A 55 -14.05 -7.27 5.89
CA SER A 55 -13.50 -7.79 4.62
C SER A 55 -14.40 -7.41 3.44
N GLY A 56 -13.83 -6.80 2.42
CA GLY A 56 -14.51 -6.27 1.25
C GLY A 56 -14.80 -4.79 1.31
N ASP A 57 -14.59 -4.13 2.45
CA ASP A 57 -14.75 -2.69 2.57
C ASP A 57 -13.67 -1.92 1.80
N ILE A 58 -13.93 -0.63 1.60
CA ILE A 58 -13.08 0.30 0.85
C ILE A 58 -12.52 1.34 1.82
N ILE A 59 -11.25 1.69 1.64
CA ILE A 59 -10.64 2.85 2.29
C ILE A 59 -10.38 3.95 1.26
N ASP A 60 -10.79 5.18 1.57
CA ASP A 60 -10.32 6.40 0.91
C ASP A 60 -9.15 6.94 1.74
N VAL A 61 -7.93 6.67 1.30
CA VAL A 61 -6.71 6.89 2.07
C VAL A 61 -5.86 8.03 1.50
N ASP A 62 -5.33 8.88 2.38
CA ASP A 62 -4.27 9.83 2.06
C ASP A 62 -2.91 9.24 2.40
N THR A 63 -1.93 9.47 1.54
CA THR A 63 -0.52 9.23 1.82
C THR A 63 0.29 10.51 1.67
N LEU A 64 1.44 10.55 2.32
CA LEU A 64 2.34 11.69 2.27
C LEU A 64 3.65 11.28 1.60
N LEU A 65 4.24 12.23 0.89
CA LEU A 65 5.56 12.02 0.30
C LEU A 65 6.62 11.75 1.40
N THR A 66 7.59 10.93 1.06
CA THR A 66 8.67 10.50 1.96
C THR A 66 9.79 11.56 2.00
N ASN A 67 9.59 12.63 2.76
CA ASN A 67 10.62 13.66 3.01
C ASN A 67 10.30 14.43 4.28
N ASN A 68 11.24 15.29 4.72
CA ASN A 68 11.00 16.21 5.83
C ASN A 68 10.72 17.64 5.31
N PRO A 69 9.94 18.44 6.04
CA PRO A 69 9.58 19.82 5.64
C PRO A 69 10.77 20.71 5.35
N GLU A 70 11.86 20.60 6.15
CA GLU A 70 13.06 21.41 5.96
C GLU A 70 13.81 21.07 4.67
N GLY A 71 13.87 19.78 4.30
CA GLY A 71 14.45 19.33 3.04
C GLY A 71 13.71 19.89 1.84
N LEU A 72 12.37 19.85 1.88
CA LEU A 72 11.51 20.43 0.84
C LEU A 72 11.67 21.93 0.75
N SER A 73 11.70 22.64 1.87
CA SER A 73 11.89 24.09 1.91
C SER A 73 13.26 24.49 1.36
N ARG A 74 14.35 23.79 1.74
CA ARG A 74 15.69 24.02 1.15
C ARG A 74 15.75 23.75 -0.34
N ALA A 75 14.94 22.84 -0.84
CA ALA A 75 14.83 22.55 -2.28
C ALA A 75 13.92 23.54 -3.03
N GLY A 76 13.36 24.55 -2.35
CA GLY A 76 12.59 25.62 -2.96
C GLY A 76 11.06 25.43 -2.92
N VAL A 77 10.54 24.44 -2.21
CA VAL A 77 9.08 24.33 -2.00
C VAL A 77 8.63 25.41 -1.02
N PRO A 78 7.68 26.29 -1.41
CA PRO A 78 7.13 27.30 -0.50
C PRO A 78 6.47 26.65 0.72
N ASP A 79 6.64 27.25 1.91
CA ASP A 79 6.15 26.67 3.16
C ASP A 79 4.64 26.38 3.16
N ASN A 80 3.86 27.26 2.52
CA ASN A 80 2.40 27.09 2.37
C ASN A 80 2.00 25.99 1.37
N LYS A 81 2.93 25.39 0.66
CA LYS A 81 2.73 24.23 -0.21
C LYS A 81 3.12 22.92 0.49
N ILE A 82 3.89 22.98 1.56
CA ILE A 82 4.24 21.81 2.38
C ILE A 82 3.04 21.47 3.26
N GLN A 83 2.54 20.24 3.15
CA GLN A 83 1.35 19.78 3.85
C GLN A 83 1.50 19.87 5.36
N ASP A 84 0.52 20.45 6.05
CA ASP A 84 0.55 20.60 7.52
C ASP A 84 0.56 19.24 8.23
N SER A 85 -0.08 18.22 7.65
CA SER A 85 -0.01 16.83 8.16
C SER A 85 1.42 16.27 8.12
N LEU A 86 2.21 16.57 7.07
CA LEU A 86 3.62 16.18 7.00
C LEU A 86 4.43 16.87 8.09
N LYS A 87 4.23 18.18 8.29
CA LYS A 87 4.89 18.96 9.36
C LYS A 87 4.58 18.37 10.73
N ALA A 88 3.30 18.07 11.00
CA ALA A 88 2.85 17.49 12.25
C ALA A 88 3.47 16.11 12.51
N ILE A 89 3.40 15.20 11.52
CA ILE A 89 3.95 13.85 11.64
C ILE A 89 5.46 13.87 11.92
N VAL A 90 6.22 14.65 11.17
CA VAL A 90 7.68 14.73 11.33
C VAL A 90 8.07 15.34 12.68
N SER A 91 7.30 16.30 13.20
CA SER A 91 7.55 16.92 14.50
C SER A 91 7.15 16.04 15.69
N GLU A 92 6.08 15.25 15.59
CA GLU A 92 5.51 14.48 16.70
C GLU A 92 6.04 13.04 16.77
N LEU A 93 6.36 12.42 15.61
CA LEU A 93 6.84 11.04 15.56
C LEU A 93 8.37 10.98 15.52
N THR A 94 8.96 11.19 16.69
CA THR A 94 10.42 11.20 16.91
C THR A 94 10.83 10.15 17.93
N GLY A 95 12.11 9.85 18.03
CA GLY A 95 12.65 8.87 18.98
C GLY A 95 12.02 7.50 18.78
N ASP A 96 11.53 6.88 19.86
CA ASP A 96 10.94 5.51 19.84
C ASP A 96 9.65 5.40 19.04
N LYS A 97 9.01 6.52 18.71
CA LYS A 97 7.82 6.53 17.83
C LYS A 97 8.17 6.34 16.36
N ARG A 98 9.42 6.57 15.98
CA ARG A 98 9.93 6.39 14.63
C ARG A 98 10.69 5.07 14.51
N GLY A 99 10.46 4.32 13.43
CA GLY A 99 11.19 3.11 13.10
C GLY A 99 12.49 3.39 12.32
N PRO A 100 13.21 2.32 11.97
CA PRO A 100 14.50 2.44 11.28
C PRO A 100 14.40 2.81 9.79
N GLY A 101 13.20 2.73 9.20
CA GLY A 101 12.97 3.06 7.80
C GLY A 101 12.63 4.54 7.56
N ALA A 102 12.37 4.89 6.31
CA ALA A 102 12.13 6.26 5.89
C ALA A 102 10.65 6.61 5.70
N HIS A 103 9.79 5.63 5.39
CA HIS A 103 8.46 5.86 4.85
C HIS A 103 7.43 6.22 5.91
N ILE A 104 6.56 7.17 5.59
CA ILE A 104 5.34 7.47 6.34
C ILE A 104 4.24 6.60 5.76
N LEU A 105 3.76 5.62 6.53
CA LEU A 105 2.78 4.64 6.12
C LEU A 105 1.44 4.89 6.81
N THR A 106 0.40 5.15 6.04
CA THR A 106 -0.95 5.36 6.57
C THR A 106 -1.61 4.02 6.92
N GLY A 107 -2.05 3.91 8.16
CA GLY A 107 -2.51 2.69 8.79
C GLY A 107 -1.99 2.56 10.23
N PRO A 108 -1.97 1.35 10.83
CA PRO A 108 -2.43 0.07 10.28
C PRO A 108 -3.97 -0.04 10.17
N VAL A 109 -4.43 -0.70 9.12
CA VAL A 109 -5.84 -1.06 8.95
C VAL A 109 -6.04 -2.52 9.36
N TYR A 110 -6.87 -2.74 10.39
CA TYR A 110 -7.28 -4.06 10.81
C TYR A 110 -8.45 -4.54 9.96
N VAL A 111 -8.31 -5.63 9.23
CA VAL A 111 -9.37 -6.23 8.41
C VAL A 111 -9.98 -7.40 9.16
N GLU A 112 -11.26 -7.29 9.52
CA GLU A 112 -11.96 -8.31 10.30
C GLU A 112 -11.95 -9.67 9.59
N GLY A 113 -11.66 -10.72 10.36
CA GLY A 113 -11.61 -12.09 9.89
C GLY A 113 -10.32 -12.48 9.16
N ALA A 114 -9.33 -11.59 8.99
CA ALA A 114 -8.03 -11.97 8.48
C ALA A 114 -7.24 -12.75 9.54
N GLU A 115 -6.69 -13.91 9.14
CA GLU A 115 -5.95 -14.82 10.01
C GLU A 115 -4.63 -15.26 9.34
N PRO A 116 -3.62 -15.65 10.13
CA PRO A 116 -2.39 -16.23 9.58
C PRO A 116 -2.67 -17.40 8.63
N GLY A 117 -2.07 -17.35 7.44
CA GLY A 117 -2.30 -18.34 6.37
C GLY A 117 -3.39 -17.98 5.37
N ASP A 118 -4.09 -16.88 5.58
CA ASP A 118 -4.90 -16.24 4.55
C ASP A 118 -4.04 -15.39 3.61
N ALA A 119 -4.64 -14.79 2.59
CA ALA A 119 -4.06 -13.67 1.86
C ALA A 119 -4.97 -12.45 1.98
N LEU A 120 -4.37 -11.26 2.03
CA LEU A 120 -5.07 -10.00 1.86
C LEU A 120 -5.03 -9.59 0.39
N GLU A 121 -6.19 -9.47 -0.22
CA GLU A 121 -6.36 -8.89 -1.56
C GLU A 121 -6.52 -7.39 -1.41
N VAL A 122 -5.62 -6.65 -2.05
CA VAL A 122 -5.57 -5.20 -2.10
C VAL A 122 -5.91 -4.79 -3.53
N LYS A 123 -7.15 -4.42 -3.79
CA LYS A 123 -7.60 -3.95 -5.10
C LYS A 123 -7.51 -2.44 -5.17
N ILE A 124 -6.72 -1.94 -6.11
CA ILE A 124 -6.50 -0.51 -6.32
C ILE A 124 -7.59 0.01 -7.26
N LEU A 125 -8.57 0.75 -6.71
CA LEU A 125 -9.71 1.24 -7.47
C LEU A 125 -9.42 2.55 -8.19
N SER A 126 -8.75 3.50 -7.51
CA SER A 126 -8.27 4.75 -8.10
C SER A 126 -7.08 5.29 -7.33
N ILE A 127 -6.27 6.11 -8.01
CA ILE A 127 -5.14 6.84 -7.44
C ILE A 127 -5.15 8.25 -8.02
N ASP A 128 -5.09 9.25 -7.14
CA ASP A 128 -5.05 10.66 -7.49
C ASP A 128 -3.83 11.35 -6.89
N LEU A 129 -3.23 12.29 -7.62
CA LEU A 129 -2.18 13.16 -7.10
C LEU A 129 -2.76 14.12 -6.06
N ALA A 130 -2.31 14.03 -4.79
CA ALA A 130 -2.81 14.88 -3.71
C ALA A 130 -2.26 16.32 -3.81
N ILE A 131 -1.00 16.46 -4.23
CA ILE A 131 -0.30 17.75 -4.40
C ILE A 131 0.10 17.99 -5.88
N ASP A 132 0.59 19.17 -6.19
CA ASP A 132 0.95 19.62 -7.55
C ASP A 132 2.46 19.58 -7.81
N TYR A 133 3.22 18.93 -6.95
CA TYR A 133 4.65 18.72 -7.11
C TYR A 133 5.08 17.35 -6.61
N GLY A 134 6.23 16.93 -7.06
CA GLY A 134 6.98 15.81 -6.51
C GLY A 134 8.45 16.17 -6.40
N TYR A 135 9.26 15.24 -5.92
CA TYR A 135 10.70 15.38 -5.97
C TYR A 135 11.36 14.09 -6.48
N ASN A 136 12.56 14.24 -7.05
CA ASN A 136 13.46 13.15 -7.31
C ASN A 136 14.77 13.42 -6.57
N GLY A 137 15.27 12.45 -5.82
CA GLY A 137 16.61 12.43 -5.23
C GLY A 137 17.57 11.73 -6.19
N CYS A 138 18.86 11.96 -6.02
CA CYS A 138 19.86 11.32 -6.84
C CYS A 138 20.99 10.81 -5.95
N SER A 139 20.88 9.56 -5.50
CA SER A 139 21.87 8.95 -4.62
C SER A 139 22.09 7.46 -4.89
N GLY A 140 21.36 6.87 -5.83
CA GLY A 140 21.23 5.45 -6.03
C GLY A 140 22.42 4.73 -6.66
N LEU A 141 22.16 3.90 -7.66
CA LEU A 141 23.14 2.99 -8.24
C LEU A 141 24.16 3.70 -9.18
N MET A 142 23.85 4.92 -9.62
CA MET A 142 24.66 5.70 -10.55
C MET A 142 24.94 7.13 -10.02
N PRO A 143 25.56 7.24 -8.84
CA PRO A 143 25.76 8.53 -8.17
C PRO A 143 26.68 9.49 -8.96
N GLU A 144 27.46 9.00 -9.90
CA GLU A 144 28.28 9.80 -10.80
C GLU A 144 27.45 10.63 -11.78
N ASN A 145 26.21 10.24 -12.02
CA ASN A 145 25.28 10.98 -12.87
C ASN A 145 24.47 12.05 -12.10
N CYS A 146 24.64 12.09 -10.78
CA CYS A 146 23.97 13.06 -9.93
C CYS A 146 24.66 14.42 -9.98
N ASP A 147 23.85 15.49 -10.07
CA ASP A 147 24.35 16.84 -9.92
C ASP A 147 24.80 17.07 -8.46
N ARG A 148 26.11 17.20 -8.24
CA ARG A 148 26.75 17.20 -6.91
C ARG A 148 26.30 18.34 -5.98
N GLY A 149 25.48 19.26 -6.47
CA GLY A 149 24.99 20.42 -5.69
C GLY A 149 23.57 20.29 -5.17
N ALA A 150 22.75 19.41 -5.71
CA ALA A 150 21.35 19.28 -5.36
C ALA A 150 21.05 17.94 -4.67
N SER A 151 20.56 17.98 -3.41
CA SER A 151 20.14 16.76 -2.72
C SER A 151 18.84 16.20 -3.29
N ILE A 152 17.94 17.06 -3.76
CA ILE A 152 16.68 16.70 -4.43
C ILE A 152 16.31 17.75 -5.48
N LYS A 153 15.60 17.32 -6.52
CA LYS A 153 15.01 18.15 -7.56
C LYS A 153 13.50 18.19 -7.38
N ILE A 154 12.92 19.38 -7.26
CA ILE A 154 11.48 19.58 -7.25
C ILE A 154 10.94 19.58 -8.67
N ILE A 155 9.86 18.83 -8.90
CA ILE A 155 9.26 18.60 -10.20
C ILE A 155 7.78 18.99 -10.12
N ALA A 156 7.35 19.92 -10.96
CA ALA A 156 5.93 20.28 -11.07
C ALA A 156 5.14 19.17 -11.76
N LEU A 157 3.97 18.84 -11.22
CA LEU A 157 3.09 17.81 -11.74
C LEU A 157 1.85 18.45 -12.37
N ASP A 158 1.67 18.29 -13.68
CA ASP A 158 0.45 18.71 -14.36
C ASP A 158 -0.65 17.64 -14.20
N LYS A 159 -1.57 17.88 -13.28
CA LYS A 159 -2.70 16.98 -13.00
C LYS A 159 -3.74 16.89 -14.11
N LYS A 160 -3.75 17.85 -15.04
CA LYS A 160 -4.72 17.88 -16.15
C LYS A 160 -4.25 17.02 -17.31
N THR A 161 -2.98 17.14 -17.66
CA THR A 161 -2.37 16.39 -18.76
C THR A 161 -1.76 15.06 -18.25
N MET A 162 -1.64 14.89 -16.94
CA MET A 162 -0.92 13.77 -16.30
C MET A 162 0.50 13.65 -16.86
N THR A 163 1.24 14.76 -16.82
CA THR A 163 2.64 14.84 -17.28
C THR A 163 3.50 15.64 -16.31
N ALA A 164 4.81 15.46 -16.41
CA ALA A 164 5.81 16.28 -15.74
C ALA A 164 6.99 16.53 -16.67
N GLU A 165 7.53 17.76 -16.66
CA GLU A 165 8.78 18.09 -17.35
C GLU A 165 9.96 17.79 -16.42
N LEU A 166 10.71 16.72 -16.72
CA LEU A 166 11.90 16.34 -15.95
C LEU A 166 13.10 17.24 -16.27
N PHE A 167 13.31 17.55 -17.53
CA PHE A 167 14.34 18.44 -18.03
C PHE A 167 13.75 19.28 -19.17
N PRO A 168 14.37 20.41 -19.55
CA PRO A 168 13.91 21.19 -20.68
C PRO A 168 13.65 20.31 -21.91
N GLN A 169 12.41 20.32 -22.41
CA GLN A 169 11.96 19.53 -23.57
C GLN A 169 11.85 18.00 -23.32
N ILE A 170 12.05 17.52 -22.09
CA ILE A 170 11.86 16.11 -21.73
C ILE A 170 10.65 16.01 -20.80
N THR A 171 9.53 15.59 -21.35
CA THR A 171 8.28 15.37 -20.62
C THR A 171 8.01 13.88 -20.45
N VAL A 172 7.62 13.48 -19.24
CA VAL A 172 7.22 12.11 -18.92
C VAL A 172 5.74 12.05 -18.60
N ALA A 173 5.09 10.95 -18.94
CA ALA A 173 3.73 10.64 -18.52
C ALA A 173 3.73 10.25 -17.04
N LEU A 174 2.76 10.77 -16.29
CA LEU A 174 2.52 10.36 -14.90
C LEU A 174 1.66 9.10 -14.88
N ARG A 175 2.11 8.13 -14.12
CA ARG A 175 1.45 6.84 -13.91
C ARG A 175 1.55 6.49 -12.42
N PRO A 176 0.71 7.15 -11.58
CA PRO A 176 0.87 7.09 -10.13
C PRO A 176 0.59 5.69 -9.57
N PHE A 177 1.38 5.32 -8.56
CA PHE A 177 1.22 4.10 -7.78
C PHE A 177 1.80 4.27 -6.37
N PHE A 178 1.48 3.35 -5.45
CA PHE A 178 2.06 3.33 -4.12
C PHE A 178 3.27 2.40 -4.11
N GLY A 179 4.45 2.94 -3.79
CA GLY A 179 5.68 2.16 -3.65
C GLY A 179 5.59 1.17 -2.49
N SER A 180 4.99 1.61 -1.39
CA SER A 180 4.82 0.80 -0.19
C SER A 180 3.35 0.44 0.07
N MET A 181 3.05 -0.86 -0.03
CA MET A 181 1.80 -1.49 0.42
C MET A 181 2.14 -2.80 1.11
N GLY A 182 1.83 -2.94 2.40
CA GLY A 182 2.23 -4.13 3.15
C GLY A 182 1.32 -4.43 4.32
N VAL A 183 1.56 -5.58 4.94
CA VAL A 183 0.89 -6.03 6.16
C VAL A 183 1.92 -6.19 7.29
N ALA A 184 1.46 -6.31 8.52
CA ALA A 184 2.36 -6.61 9.61
C ALA A 184 3.11 -7.93 9.38
N PRO A 185 4.43 -7.97 9.63
CA PRO A 185 5.23 -9.20 9.53
C PRO A 185 4.87 -10.20 10.62
N ALA A 186 5.41 -11.41 10.52
CA ALA A 186 5.32 -12.39 11.58
C ALA A 186 5.94 -11.86 12.89
N PRO A 187 5.34 -12.15 14.07
CA PRO A 187 5.74 -11.56 15.35
C PRO A 187 7.22 -11.69 15.70
N GLU A 188 7.83 -12.80 15.32
CA GLU A 188 9.26 -13.08 15.60
C GLU A 188 10.22 -12.11 14.86
N LEU A 189 9.76 -11.40 13.85
CA LEU A 189 10.55 -10.40 13.13
C LEU A 189 10.55 -9.03 13.82
N GLY A 190 9.70 -8.85 14.84
CA GLY A 190 9.61 -7.62 15.60
C GLY A 190 9.19 -6.42 14.76
N ARG A 191 9.79 -5.27 15.06
CA ARG A 191 9.54 -3.99 14.38
C ARG A 191 10.42 -3.87 13.15
N LEU A 192 9.89 -4.27 11.99
CA LEU A 192 10.62 -4.38 10.74
C LEU A 192 10.75 -3.01 10.05
N SER A 193 11.93 -2.71 9.51
CA SER A 193 12.13 -1.49 8.72
C SER A 193 11.19 -1.42 7.51
N SER A 194 10.68 -0.22 7.20
CA SER A 194 9.87 0.01 6.02
C SER A 194 10.67 0.03 4.71
N ASN A 195 12.01 0.10 4.76
CA ASN A 195 12.82 0.24 3.54
C ASN A 195 12.88 -1.04 2.68
N PRO A 196 13.24 -2.23 3.20
CA PRO A 196 13.30 -3.41 2.35
C PRO A 196 11.93 -4.03 2.17
N PRO A 197 11.57 -4.47 0.94
CA PRO A 197 10.40 -5.31 0.74
C PRO A 197 10.64 -6.72 1.29
N GLY A 198 9.54 -7.47 1.48
CA GLY A 198 9.64 -8.84 1.98
C GLY A 198 8.39 -9.68 1.73
N LYS A 199 8.24 -10.77 2.49
CA LYS A 199 7.02 -11.60 2.43
C LYS A 199 5.77 -10.83 2.83
N HIS A 200 5.90 -9.79 3.65
CA HIS A 200 4.84 -8.86 4.06
C HIS A 200 4.49 -7.84 2.96
N ALA A 201 5.06 -7.93 1.78
CA ALA A 201 5.12 -6.92 0.75
C ALA A 201 5.93 -5.69 1.20
N GLY A 202 5.31 -4.58 1.54
CA GLY A 202 6.01 -3.35 1.97
C GLY A 202 6.50 -2.55 0.79
N ASN A 203 7.74 -2.14 0.81
CA ASN A 203 8.38 -1.30 -0.20
C ASN A 203 8.69 -2.07 -1.50
N LEU A 204 7.65 -2.35 -2.28
CA LEU A 204 7.75 -3.14 -3.51
C LEU A 204 8.29 -2.35 -4.70
N ASP A 205 8.06 -1.03 -4.72
CA ASP A 205 8.41 -0.11 -5.81
C ASP A 205 8.07 -0.64 -7.21
N ASN A 206 6.95 -1.36 -7.25
CA ASN A 206 6.49 -2.00 -8.47
C ASN A 206 5.52 -1.08 -9.24
N LYS A 207 6.03 -0.42 -10.26
CA LYS A 207 5.30 0.55 -11.11
C LYS A 207 4.08 -0.03 -11.85
N GLU A 208 3.87 -1.34 -11.83
CA GLU A 208 2.69 -1.98 -12.42
C GLU A 208 1.48 -2.00 -11.46
N LEU A 209 1.67 -1.63 -10.17
CA LEU A 209 0.61 -1.56 -9.18
C LEU A 209 -0.20 -0.26 -9.26
N VAL A 210 -0.67 0.06 -10.45
CA VAL A 210 -1.52 1.23 -10.74
C VAL A 210 -3.01 0.96 -10.48
N ALA A 211 -3.85 1.97 -10.65
CA ALA A 211 -5.31 1.81 -10.61
C ALA A 211 -5.78 0.70 -11.57
N GLY A 212 -6.64 -0.20 -11.09
CA GLY A 212 -7.11 -1.39 -11.80
C GLY A 212 -6.32 -2.67 -11.51
N SER A 213 -5.14 -2.59 -10.89
CA SER A 213 -4.38 -3.76 -10.46
C SER A 213 -4.82 -4.30 -9.11
N THR A 214 -4.40 -5.51 -8.78
CA THR A 214 -4.66 -6.21 -7.53
C THR A 214 -3.35 -6.76 -6.97
N LEU A 215 -3.06 -6.47 -5.71
CA LEU A 215 -1.95 -7.05 -4.96
C LEU A 215 -2.48 -8.08 -3.96
N LEU A 216 -1.86 -9.25 -3.90
CA LEU A 216 -2.17 -10.34 -2.98
C LEU A 216 -1.00 -10.50 -2.01
N ILE A 217 -1.24 -10.32 -0.70
CA ILE A 217 -0.21 -10.33 0.34
C ILE A 217 -0.48 -11.47 1.32
N PRO A 218 0.51 -12.33 1.65
CA PRO A 218 0.36 -13.32 2.72
C PRO A 218 0.04 -12.65 4.07
N VAL A 219 -0.90 -13.19 4.83
CA VAL A 219 -1.27 -12.70 6.17
C VAL A 219 -0.50 -13.47 7.23
N PHE A 220 0.14 -12.77 8.17
CA PHE A 220 0.96 -13.34 9.24
C PHE A 220 0.35 -13.16 10.63
N VAL A 221 -0.55 -12.18 10.80
CA VAL A 221 -1.18 -11.85 12.08
C VAL A 221 -2.68 -11.63 11.92
N HIS A 222 -3.44 -11.76 13.00
CA HIS A 222 -4.86 -11.43 12.99
C HIS A 222 -5.10 -9.98 12.54
N GLY A 223 -6.05 -9.80 11.64
CA GLY A 223 -6.39 -8.49 11.08
C GLY A 223 -5.44 -7.99 10.02
N ALA A 224 -4.40 -8.75 9.63
CA ALA A 224 -3.38 -8.38 8.66
C ALA A 224 -2.59 -7.12 9.00
N LEU A 225 -3.23 -6.06 9.52
CA LEU A 225 -2.63 -4.75 9.86
C LEU A 225 -1.99 -4.11 8.62
N PHE A 226 -2.83 -3.79 7.64
CA PHE A 226 -2.40 -3.23 6.36
C PHE A 226 -1.98 -1.77 6.48
N GLU A 227 -0.87 -1.43 5.85
CA GLU A 227 -0.31 -0.07 5.76
C GLU A 227 0.02 0.28 4.32
N ILE A 228 -0.08 1.58 3.98
CA ILE A 228 0.13 2.10 2.63
C ILE A 228 0.80 3.47 2.66
N GLY A 229 1.75 3.69 1.76
CA GLY A 229 2.47 4.96 1.68
C GLY A 229 3.34 5.05 0.44
N ASP A 230 4.32 5.96 0.50
CA ASP A 230 5.37 6.05 -0.51
C ASP A 230 4.79 6.25 -1.90
N GLY A 231 4.17 7.39 -2.10
CA GLY A 231 3.46 7.71 -3.33
C GLY A 231 4.40 8.16 -4.45
N HIS A 232 4.39 7.43 -5.56
CA HIS A 232 5.16 7.73 -6.76
C HIS A 232 4.26 8.27 -7.87
N ALA A 233 4.61 9.41 -8.44
CA ALA A 233 3.90 9.96 -9.61
C ALA A 233 4.33 9.27 -10.90
N ALA A 234 5.61 8.89 -11.01
CA ALA A 234 6.19 8.09 -12.10
C ALA A 234 7.52 7.49 -11.65
N GLN A 235 7.90 6.35 -12.20
CA GLN A 235 9.16 5.66 -11.91
C GLN A 235 9.67 4.95 -13.16
N GLY A 236 10.99 4.98 -13.36
CA GLY A 236 11.70 4.13 -14.31
C GLY A 236 11.94 2.71 -13.78
N ASP A 237 12.40 1.82 -14.63
CA ASP A 237 12.76 0.47 -14.21
C ASP A 237 13.95 0.48 -13.24
N GLY A 238 13.78 -0.27 -12.13
CA GLY A 238 14.85 -0.46 -11.14
C GLY A 238 15.05 0.71 -10.17
N GLU A 239 14.28 1.81 -10.30
CA GLU A 239 14.38 2.98 -9.42
C GLU A 239 15.84 3.40 -9.14
N VAL A 240 16.60 3.56 -10.22
CA VAL A 240 18.06 3.66 -10.21
C VAL A 240 18.60 4.77 -9.31
N ASP A 241 17.85 5.87 -9.15
CA ASP A 241 18.19 7.00 -8.28
C ASP A 241 17.84 6.78 -6.81
N GLN A 242 17.25 5.63 -6.45
CA GLN A 242 16.66 5.32 -5.14
C GLN A 242 15.50 6.25 -4.74
N THR A 243 14.96 6.98 -5.67
CA THR A 243 13.66 7.66 -5.60
C THR A 243 13.01 7.65 -6.98
N ALA A 244 11.71 7.59 -6.99
CA ALA A 244 10.89 7.88 -8.15
C ALA A 244 10.72 9.40 -8.34
N ILE A 245 9.62 9.85 -8.92
CA ILE A 245 9.05 11.18 -8.66
C ILE A 245 8.14 11.01 -7.45
N GLU A 246 8.72 11.22 -6.27
CA GLU A 246 8.05 11.10 -4.98
C GLU A 246 6.97 12.15 -4.82
N THR A 247 5.78 11.76 -4.38
CA THR A 247 4.68 12.70 -4.17
C THR A 247 3.67 12.17 -3.12
N SER A 248 2.73 13.00 -2.73
CA SER A 248 1.59 12.59 -1.92
C SER A 248 0.44 12.14 -2.81
N LEU A 249 -0.19 11.04 -2.47
CA LEU A 249 -1.30 10.45 -3.23
C LEU A 249 -2.57 10.32 -2.39
N ARG A 250 -3.70 10.21 -3.08
CA ARG A 250 -4.96 9.69 -2.55
C ARG A 250 -5.29 8.40 -3.25
N GLY A 251 -5.63 7.38 -2.46
CA GLY A 251 -6.02 6.09 -2.98
C GLY A 251 -7.43 5.70 -2.57
N ARG A 252 -8.13 5.04 -3.47
CA ARG A 252 -9.34 4.30 -3.16
C ARG A 252 -9.02 2.82 -3.28
N ILE A 253 -8.98 2.12 -2.15
CA ILE A 253 -8.43 0.77 -2.03
C ILE A 253 -9.49 -0.14 -1.40
N GLN A 254 -9.80 -1.26 -2.03
CA GLN A 254 -10.65 -2.30 -1.46
C GLN A 254 -9.80 -3.40 -0.84
N LEU A 255 -10.09 -3.77 0.42
CA LEU A 255 -9.35 -4.79 1.16
C LEU A 255 -10.25 -6.01 1.39
N THR A 256 -9.86 -7.16 0.84
CA THR A 256 -10.65 -8.39 0.94
C THR A 256 -9.80 -9.56 1.46
N VAL A 257 -10.28 -10.27 2.46
CA VAL A 257 -9.62 -11.48 2.96
C VAL A 257 -9.91 -12.66 2.06
N ARG A 258 -8.86 -13.30 1.55
CA ARG A 258 -8.90 -14.54 0.79
C ARG A 258 -8.54 -15.71 1.71
N LYS A 259 -9.58 -16.34 2.26
CA LYS A 259 -9.43 -17.41 3.26
C LYS A 259 -8.67 -18.61 2.71
N GLY A 260 -7.67 -19.05 3.48
CA GLY A 260 -6.90 -20.26 3.18
C GLY A 260 -6.03 -20.19 1.91
N MET A 261 -5.86 -19.01 1.32
CA MET A 261 -5.01 -18.80 0.15
C MET A 261 -3.54 -18.69 0.58
N LYS A 262 -2.92 -19.83 0.87
CA LYS A 262 -1.54 -19.92 1.37
C LYS A 262 -0.53 -19.44 0.32
N LEU A 263 -0.13 -18.18 0.42
CA LEU A 263 0.92 -17.61 -0.40
C LEU A 263 2.26 -17.65 0.36
N ALA A 264 3.34 -17.98 -0.36
CA ALA A 264 4.70 -17.88 0.19
C ALA A 264 5.27 -16.45 0.06
N TRP A 265 4.86 -15.74 -0.99
CA TRP A 265 5.32 -14.41 -1.37
C TRP A 265 4.17 -13.62 -1.99
N PRO A 266 4.24 -12.27 -2.00
CA PRO A 266 3.26 -11.43 -2.66
C PRO A 266 3.14 -11.75 -4.15
N ARG A 267 1.95 -11.53 -4.69
CA ARG A 267 1.65 -11.64 -6.12
C ARG A 267 0.81 -10.46 -6.54
N ALA A 268 0.87 -10.11 -7.82
CA ALA A 268 -0.03 -9.11 -8.36
C ALA A 268 -0.67 -9.57 -9.67
N GLU A 269 -1.82 -8.97 -9.95
CA GLU A 269 -2.56 -9.15 -11.19
C GLU A 269 -2.84 -7.76 -11.76
N THR A 270 -2.53 -7.60 -13.04
CA THR A 270 -2.87 -6.43 -13.84
C THR A 270 -3.84 -6.83 -14.94
N ALA A 271 -4.24 -5.91 -15.79
CA ALA A 271 -5.06 -6.24 -16.97
C ALA A 271 -4.34 -7.14 -17.98
N ALA A 272 -2.99 -7.15 -17.95
CA ALA A 272 -2.17 -7.88 -18.92
C ALA A 272 -1.32 -8.99 -18.30
N ASP A 273 -0.94 -8.87 -17.02
CA ASP A 273 0.12 -9.67 -16.43
C ASP A 273 -0.26 -10.31 -15.09
N PHE A 274 0.32 -11.49 -14.82
CA PHE A 274 0.48 -12.04 -13.48
C PHE A 274 1.92 -11.86 -13.03
N ILE A 275 2.12 -11.20 -11.88
CA ILE A 275 3.42 -10.86 -11.36
C ILE A 275 3.68 -11.65 -10.07
N SER A 276 4.77 -12.42 -10.04
CA SER A 276 5.27 -13.07 -8.84
C SER A 276 6.43 -12.26 -8.28
N MET A 277 6.34 -11.90 -7.01
CA MET A 277 7.35 -11.07 -6.35
C MET A 277 8.11 -11.90 -5.33
N ALA A 278 9.44 -11.81 -5.35
CA ALA A 278 10.32 -12.40 -4.36
C ALA A 278 11.48 -11.43 -4.11
N SER A 279 11.90 -11.33 -2.86
CA SER A 279 13.05 -10.54 -2.45
C SER A 279 14.01 -11.44 -1.68
N THR A 280 15.30 -11.35 -2.01
CA THR A 280 16.38 -11.91 -1.19
C THR A 280 16.90 -10.79 -0.30
N SER A 281 16.79 -10.94 1.03
CA SER A 281 17.51 -10.02 1.92
C SER A 281 19.01 -10.23 1.72
N LEU A 282 19.73 -9.15 1.44
CA LEU A 282 21.21 -9.15 1.41
C LEU A 282 21.86 -9.52 2.76
N ALA A 283 21.07 -9.74 3.80
CA ALA A 283 21.53 -10.11 5.15
C ALA A 283 22.09 -11.54 5.26
N THR A 284 22.11 -12.32 4.19
CA THR A 284 22.64 -13.70 4.18
C THR A 284 23.84 -13.90 3.25
N ILE A 285 24.44 -12.85 2.74
CA ILE A 285 25.77 -12.95 2.10
C ILE A 285 26.81 -12.52 3.14
N THR A 286 27.06 -13.38 4.12
CA THR A 286 28.33 -13.39 4.83
C THR A 286 29.28 -14.26 4.02
N PRO A 287 30.50 -13.80 3.74
CA PRO A 287 31.53 -14.57 3.04
C PRO A 287 31.97 -15.79 3.81
#